data_39831b7b911edbb894d053db3d1c2945
#
_entry.id   39831b7b911edbb894d053db3d1c2945
#
_cell.length_a   1.000
_cell.length_b   1.000
_cell.length_c   1.000
_cell.angle_alpha   90.00
_cell.angle_beta   90.00
_cell.angle_gamma   90.00
#
_symmetry.space_group_name_H-M   'P 1'
#
loop_
_entity.id
_entity.type
_entity.pdbx_description
1 polymer ?
#
loop_
_entity_poly.entity_id
_entity_poly.type
_entity_poly.pdbx_seq_one_letter_code
_entity_poly.pdbx_strand_id
1 'polypeptide(L)'
;MSFLNREPAAKSKEEPAVEVAGGARLVPRITIQAFCENSQTAQLVESTTHDRRMSKVALTTHNGGLEGAIETYKSNPTPNLVIIETMLPPDQIPAALTRLAEVCDATTRVVVLGHVNDVLLYRELIRSGVSEYLVLPTTSQGIVSIITELFASENAAPIGRTIGFIGAKGGAGASTIAHNVAWAIAQHLRQDTLIIDLDLPFGTAGLDFNQDPPHGIIDAIGNSQKIDQTMLERLTSKAANHVSLLTAPAMLDRAFDFEEREFEQVLEIS
;
A
#
# COMPACT_ATOMS: atom_id res chain seq x y z
N MET A 1 -63.79 -12.13 26.07
CA MET A 1 -62.84 -12.96 25.26
C MET A 1 -62.32 -12.10 24.13
N SER A 2 -61.13 -11.50 24.35
CA SER A 2 -60.53 -10.63 23.35
C SER A 2 -59.09 -11.12 23.13
N PHE A 3 -58.80 -11.64 21.94
CA PHE A 3 -57.50 -12.05 21.54
C PHE A 3 -56.75 -10.85 20.99
N LEU A 4 -55.74 -10.42 21.72
CA LEU A 4 -54.83 -9.38 21.32
C LEU A 4 -53.98 -9.83 20.13
N ASN A 5 -54.13 -9.14 19.02
CA ASN A 5 -53.32 -9.21 17.82
C ASN A 5 -51.92 -8.61 18.17
N ARG A 6 -50.87 -9.45 18.17
CA ARG A 6 -49.51 -8.99 18.20
C ARG A 6 -49.02 -8.86 16.76
N GLU A 7 -48.79 -7.63 16.33
CA GLU A 7 -48.03 -7.34 15.12
C GLU A 7 -46.59 -7.87 15.27
N PRO A 8 -46.02 -8.47 14.19
CA PRO A 8 -44.63 -8.89 14.23
C PRO A 8 -43.71 -7.67 14.12
N ALA A 9 -42.76 -7.59 15.06
CA ALA A 9 -41.73 -6.59 15.10
C ALA A 9 -40.98 -6.49 13.76
N ALA A 10 -40.82 -5.26 13.27
CA ALA A 10 -40.05 -4.93 12.09
C ALA A 10 -38.61 -5.45 12.25
N LYS A 11 -38.17 -6.25 11.28
CA LYS A 11 -36.75 -6.63 11.14
C LYS A 11 -35.93 -5.37 10.96
N SER A 12 -35.07 -5.08 11.93
CA SER A 12 -34.00 -4.11 11.77
C SER A 12 -33.17 -4.48 10.54
N LYS A 13 -33.07 -3.54 9.60
CA LYS A 13 -32.08 -3.63 8.53
C LYS A 13 -30.72 -3.68 9.19
N GLU A 14 -30.05 -4.81 9.08
CA GLU A 14 -28.63 -4.89 9.31
C GLU A 14 -27.95 -3.93 8.34
N GLU A 15 -27.39 -2.86 8.87
CA GLU A 15 -26.42 -2.04 8.13
C GLU A 15 -25.26 -2.95 7.71
N PRO A 16 -24.79 -2.88 6.47
CA PRO A 16 -23.64 -3.67 6.07
C PRO A 16 -22.46 -3.32 6.96
N ALA A 17 -21.90 -4.33 7.62
CA ALA A 17 -20.67 -4.21 8.36
C ALA A 17 -19.65 -3.53 7.44
N VAL A 18 -19.12 -2.38 7.89
CA VAL A 18 -17.99 -1.73 7.23
C VAL A 18 -16.84 -2.75 7.29
N GLU A 19 -16.56 -3.39 6.17
CA GLU A 19 -15.34 -4.17 6.00
C GLU A 19 -14.18 -3.23 6.34
N VAL A 20 -13.53 -3.47 7.46
CA VAL A 20 -12.28 -2.81 7.84
C VAL A 20 -11.26 -3.25 6.80
N ALA A 21 -11.05 -2.39 5.80
CA ALA A 21 -10.10 -2.62 4.74
C ALA A 21 -8.77 -3.03 5.35
N GLY A 22 -8.37 -4.27 5.10
CA GLY A 22 -7.06 -4.79 5.51
C GLY A 22 -5.98 -3.82 5.08
N GLY A 23 -5.00 -3.56 5.95
CA GLY A 23 -3.95 -2.57 5.76
C GLY A 23 -3.37 -2.64 4.34
N ALA A 24 -3.32 -1.50 3.65
CA ALA A 24 -2.86 -1.43 2.28
C ALA A 24 -1.37 -1.84 2.24
N ARG A 25 -1.02 -2.90 1.51
CA ARG A 25 0.37 -3.34 1.35
C ARG A 25 1.04 -2.51 0.26
N LEU A 26 2.26 -2.02 0.51
CA LEU A 26 3.08 -1.35 -0.52
C LEU A 26 3.57 -2.37 -1.55
N VAL A 27 3.57 -1.96 -2.81
CA VAL A 27 4.25 -2.72 -3.86
C VAL A 27 5.75 -2.52 -3.67
N PRO A 28 6.57 -3.58 -3.68
CA PRO A 28 8.02 -3.45 -3.57
C PRO A 28 8.59 -2.66 -4.74
N ARG A 29 9.89 -2.33 -4.69
CA ARG A 29 10.55 -1.67 -5.81
C ARG A 29 10.60 -2.61 -7.00
N ILE A 30 9.73 -2.38 -7.98
CA ILE A 30 9.62 -3.15 -9.22
C ILE A 30 9.53 -2.22 -10.43
N THR A 31 9.87 -2.77 -11.59
CA THR A 31 9.64 -2.13 -12.88
C THR A 31 8.40 -2.72 -13.55
N ILE A 32 7.56 -1.86 -14.08
CA ILE A 32 6.34 -2.22 -14.83
C ILE A 32 6.41 -1.58 -16.20
N GLN A 33 6.13 -2.34 -17.24
CA GLN A 33 5.90 -1.82 -18.58
C GLN A 33 4.50 -2.21 -19.04
N ALA A 34 3.76 -1.21 -19.48
CA ALA A 34 2.40 -1.40 -19.98
C ALA A 34 2.35 -1.14 -21.48
N PHE A 35 1.81 -2.07 -22.23
CA PHE A 35 1.60 -1.97 -23.68
C PHE A 35 0.11 -1.84 -23.94
N CYS A 36 -0.32 -0.65 -24.35
CA CYS A 36 -1.72 -0.32 -24.54
C CYS A 36 -2.05 -0.14 -26.03
N GLU A 37 -3.22 -0.58 -26.45
CA GLU A 37 -3.75 -0.31 -27.78
C GLU A 37 -4.56 0.99 -27.83
N ASN A 38 -5.09 1.41 -26.66
CA ASN A 38 -5.93 2.58 -26.52
C ASN A 38 -5.29 3.61 -25.58
N SER A 39 -5.34 4.89 -25.98
CA SER A 39 -4.84 6.00 -25.17
C SER A 39 -5.59 6.16 -23.83
N GLN A 40 -6.87 5.80 -23.77
CA GLN A 40 -7.64 5.83 -22.51
C GLN A 40 -7.12 4.79 -21.52
N THR A 41 -6.80 3.58 -22.00
CA THR A 41 -6.21 2.54 -21.18
C THR A 41 -4.81 2.93 -20.72
N ALA A 42 -4.01 3.55 -21.58
CA ALA A 42 -2.70 4.08 -21.20
C ALA A 42 -2.80 5.11 -20.05
N GLN A 43 -3.71 6.10 -20.19
CA GLN A 43 -3.97 7.08 -19.13
C GLN A 43 -4.48 6.45 -17.83
N LEU A 44 -5.35 5.43 -17.94
CA LEU A 44 -5.83 4.69 -16.79
C LEU A 44 -4.68 4.01 -16.05
N VAL A 45 -3.80 3.34 -16.77
CA VAL A 45 -2.61 2.67 -16.19
C VAL A 45 -1.65 3.71 -15.60
N GLU A 46 -1.36 4.81 -16.28
CA GLU A 46 -0.53 5.90 -15.74
C GLU A 46 -1.11 6.50 -14.47
N SER A 47 -2.42 6.64 -14.35
CA SER A 47 -3.08 7.16 -13.15
C SER A 47 -2.83 6.30 -11.90
N THR A 48 -2.44 5.03 -12.05
CA THR A 48 -2.08 4.17 -10.92
C THR A 48 -0.86 4.66 -10.15
N THR A 49 0.03 5.43 -10.79
CA THR A 49 1.22 6.00 -10.14
C THR A 49 0.90 7.00 -9.04
N HIS A 50 -0.30 7.56 -9.04
CA HIS A 50 -0.76 8.47 -7.98
C HIS A 50 -1.19 7.73 -6.70
N ASP A 51 -1.33 6.42 -6.75
CA ASP A 51 -1.65 5.62 -5.55
C ASP A 51 -0.40 5.45 -4.69
N ARG A 52 -0.52 5.73 -3.39
CA ARG A 52 0.58 5.60 -2.42
C ARG A 52 1.23 4.20 -2.46
N ARG A 53 0.46 3.15 -2.72
CA ARG A 53 0.98 1.78 -2.83
C ARG A 53 2.00 1.59 -3.94
N MET A 54 1.97 2.46 -4.96
CA MET A 54 2.82 2.43 -6.14
C MET A 54 4.06 3.34 -6.03
N SER A 55 4.30 3.98 -4.88
CA SER A 55 5.37 4.97 -4.70
C SER A 55 6.79 4.49 -5.03
N LYS A 56 7.03 3.17 -4.94
CA LYS A 56 8.33 2.54 -5.25
C LYS A 56 8.38 1.86 -6.62
N VAL A 57 7.32 2.00 -7.42
CA VAL A 57 7.17 1.35 -8.74
C VAL A 57 7.63 2.30 -9.84
N ALA A 58 8.49 1.80 -10.72
CA ALA A 58 8.83 2.49 -11.96
C ALA A 58 7.91 1.96 -13.08
N LEU A 59 6.91 2.78 -13.48
CA LEU A 59 5.96 2.45 -14.54
C LEU A 59 6.31 3.22 -15.83
N THR A 60 6.31 2.52 -16.95
CA THR A 60 6.38 3.11 -18.29
C THR A 60 5.27 2.55 -19.17
N THR A 61 4.68 3.41 -20.00
CA THR A 61 3.62 3.04 -20.95
C THR A 61 4.14 3.09 -22.38
N HIS A 62 3.73 2.13 -23.18
CA HIS A 62 4.07 1.98 -24.59
C HIS A 62 2.79 1.74 -25.40
N ASN A 63 2.81 2.13 -26.66
CA ASN A 63 1.74 1.80 -27.60
C ASN A 63 2.02 0.44 -28.27
N GLY A 64 0.96 -0.19 -28.79
CA GLY A 64 1.07 -1.36 -29.65
C GLY A 64 0.62 -2.69 -29.03
N GLY A 65 0.04 -2.65 -27.83
CA GLY A 65 -0.56 -3.83 -27.20
C GLY A 65 0.36 -5.05 -27.18
N LEU A 66 -0.21 -6.23 -27.45
CA LEU A 66 0.52 -7.50 -27.39
C LEU A 66 1.66 -7.59 -28.42
N GLU A 67 1.43 -7.15 -29.66
CA GLU A 67 2.46 -7.20 -30.71
C GLU A 67 3.61 -6.24 -30.41
N GLY A 68 3.33 -5.06 -29.86
CA GLY A 68 4.33 -4.10 -29.41
C GLY A 68 5.21 -4.66 -28.29
N ALA A 69 4.63 -5.40 -27.36
CA ALA A 69 5.39 -6.08 -26.31
C ALA A 69 6.32 -7.15 -26.89
N ILE A 70 5.80 -8.02 -27.77
CA ILE A 70 6.60 -9.08 -28.42
C ILE A 70 7.79 -8.46 -29.18
N GLU A 71 7.57 -7.41 -29.96
CA GLU A 71 8.64 -6.77 -30.73
C GLU A 71 9.70 -6.14 -29.82
N THR A 72 9.26 -5.49 -28.74
CA THR A 72 10.15 -4.85 -27.78
C THR A 72 11.06 -5.87 -27.10
N TYR A 73 10.51 -7.02 -26.67
CA TYR A 73 11.25 -8.01 -25.89
C TYR A 73 12.08 -8.99 -26.70
N LYS A 74 12.02 -8.93 -28.03
CA LYS A 74 13.01 -9.63 -28.87
C LYS A 74 14.45 -9.14 -28.67
N SER A 75 14.61 -7.88 -28.24
CA SER A 75 15.92 -7.24 -28.11
C SER A 75 16.16 -6.55 -26.77
N ASN A 76 15.17 -6.50 -25.88
CA ASN A 76 15.28 -5.86 -24.56
C ASN A 76 14.91 -6.85 -23.45
N PRO A 77 15.52 -6.73 -22.26
CA PRO A 77 15.13 -7.52 -21.10
C PRO A 77 13.72 -7.16 -20.65
N THR A 78 13.02 -8.13 -20.08
CA THR A 78 11.67 -7.92 -19.55
C THR A 78 11.68 -7.34 -18.13
N PRO A 79 10.69 -6.52 -17.77
CA PRO A 79 10.53 -5.97 -16.41
C PRO A 79 9.97 -7.03 -15.44
N ASN A 80 9.76 -6.63 -14.18
CA ASN A 80 9.12 -7.51 -13.20
C ASN A 80 7.65 -7.80 -13.54
N LEU A 81 6.95 -6.83 -14.15
CA LEU A 81 5.56 -6.96 -14.58
C LEU A 81 5.36 -6.33 -15.95
N VAL A 82 4.69 -7.08 -16.81
CA VAL A 82 4.18 -6.59 -18.09
C VAL A 82 2.67 -6.52 -18.03
N ILE A 83 2.09 -5.35 -18.30
CA ILE A 83 0.65 -5.15 -18.45
C ILE A 83 0.34 -5.00 -19.94
N ILE A 84 -0.58 -5.79 -20.46
CA ILE A 84 -0.86 -5.83 -21.89
C ILE A 84 -2.34 -5.64 -22.13
N GLU A 85 -2.70 -4.59 -22.86
CA GLU A 85 -4.04 -4.48 -23.42
C GLU A 85 -4.12 -5.28 -24.71
N THR A 86 -5.21 -6.01 -24.89
CA THR A 86 -5.48 -6.71 -26.14
C THR A 86 -6.94 -6.59 -26.56
N MET A 87 -7.14 -6.25 -27.84
CA MET A 87 -8.45 -6.25 -28.53
C MET A 87 -8.61 -7.47 -29.44
N LEU A 88 -7.69 -8.43 -29.37
CA LEU A 88 -7.77 -9.65 -30.18
C LEU A 88 -9.03 -10.45 -29.82
N PRO A 89 -9.59 -11.18 -30.82
CA PRO A 89 -10.63 -12.17 -30.57
C PRO A 89 -10.18 -13.22 -29.55
N PRO A 90 -11.09 -13.75 -28.69
CA PRO A 90 -10.75 -14.67 -27.61
C PRO A 90 -9.97 -15.90 -28.05
N ASP A 91 -10.27 -16.44 -29.23
CA ASP A 91 -9.61 -17.62 -29.83
C ASP A 91 -8.15 -17.36 -30.25
N GLN A 92 -7.75 -16.10 -30.43
CA GLN A 92 -6.40 -15.73 -30.86
C GLN A 92 -5.49 -15.33 -29.68
N ILE A 93 -6.06 -14.93 -28.54
CA ILE A 93 -5.31 -14.46 -27.39
C ILE A 93 -4.31 -15.51 -26.86
N PRO A 94 -4.67 -16.80 -26.65
CA PRO A 94 -3.75 -17.80 -26.12
C PRO A 94 -2.54 -18.01 -27.03
N ALA A 95 -2.74 -18.08 -28.36
CA ALA A 95 -1.65 -18.24 -29.30
C ALA A 95 -0.70 -17.04 -29.31
N ALA A 96 -1.23 -15.84 -29.23
CA ALA A 96 -0.43 -14.62 -29.18
C ALA A 96 0.36 -14.49 -27.85
N LEU A 97 -0.22 -14.89 -26.71
CA LEU A 97 0.48 -14.94 -25.44
C LEU A 97 1.56 -16.01 -25.38
N THR A 98 1.39 -17.14 -26.09
CA THR A 98 2.46 -18.13 -26.24
C THR A 98 3.70 -17.52 -26.92
N ARG A 99 3.50 -16.73 -27.97
CA ARG A 99 4.59 -16.00 -28.65
C ARG A 99 5.27 -14.98 -27.73
N LEU A 100 4.50 -14.33 -26.86
CA LEU A 100 5.07 -13.43 -25.84
C LEU A 100 5.91 -14.21 -24.84
N ALA A 101 5.44 -15.36 -24.37
CA ALA A 101 6.16 -16.19 -23.41
C ALA A 101 7.52 -16.68 -23.92
N GLU A 102 7.68 -16.84 -25.26
CA GLU A 102 8.96 -17.23 -25.88
C GLU A 102 10.04 -16.14 -25.75
N VAL A 103 9.64 -14.86 -25.57
CA VAL A 103 10.55 -13.72 -25.49
C VAL A 103 10.65 -13.11 -24.09
N CYS A 104 9.85 -13.60 -23.14
CA CYS A 104 9.84 -13.12 -21.76
C CYS A 104 10.68 -14.00 -20.83
N ASP A 105 11.31 -13.37 -19.85
CA ASP A 105 11.98 -14.09 -18.76
C ASP A 105 10.96 -14.86 -17.91
N ALA A 106 11.34 -16.05 -17.41
CA ALA A 106 10.47 -16.90 -16.61
C ALA A 106 9.97 -16.27 -15.30
N THR A 107 10.65 -15.24 -14.82
CA THR A 107 10.30 -14.50 -13.60
C THR A 107 9.36 -13.32 -13.83
N THR A 108 9.18 -12.93 -15.10
CA THR A 108 8.29 -11.83 -15.47
C THR A 108 6.83 -12.24 -15.28
N ARG A 109 6.08 -11.42 -14.57
CA ARG A 109 4.63 -11.58 -14.44
C ARG A 109 3.92 -10.87 -15.57
N VAL A 110 2.80 -11.43 -16.00
CA VAL A 110 2.00 -10.87 -17.10
C VAL A 110 0.56 -10.66 -16.64
N VAL A 111 0.08 -9.43 -16.76
CA VAL A 111 -1.33 -9.07 -16.55
C VAL A 111 -1.93 -8.67 -17.90
N VAL A 112 -3.05 -9.25 -18.26
CA VAL A 112 -3.76 -8.95 -19.49
C VAL A 112 -5.01 -8.12 -19.21
N LEU A 113 -5.13 -7.00 -19.90
CA LEU A 113 -6.33 -6.16 -19.93
C LEU A 113 -7.12 -6.49 -21.19
N GLY A 114 -8.22 -7.19 -21.05
CA GLY A 114 -9.05 -7.60 -22.18
C GLY A 114 -10.44 -6.97 -22.14
N HIS A 115 -11.17 -7.10 -23.24
CA HIS A 115 -12.52 -6.54 -23.40
C HIS A 115 -13.61 -7.61 -23.34
N VAL A 116 -13.24 -8.86 -23.17
CA VAL A 116 -14.17 -10.00 -23.19
C VAL A 116 -14.31 -10.59 -21.80
N ASN A 117 -15.53 -10.62 -21.29
CA ASN A 117 -15.86 -11.24 -20.02
C ASN A 117 -16.28 -12.71 -20.25
N ASP A 118 -15.28 -13.60 -20.35
CA ASP A 118 -15.48 -15.04 -20.55
C ASP A 118 -14.68 -15.83 -19.52
N VAL A 119 -15.40 -16.62 -18.73
CA VAL A 119 -14.79 -17.45 -17.67
C VAL A 119 -13.93 -18.58 -18.24
N LEU A 120 -14.24 -19.10 -19.42
CA LEU A 120 -13.45 -20.14 -20.06
C LEU A 120 -12.12 -19.59 -20.53
N LEU A 121 -12.14 -18.45 -21.20
CA LEU A 121 -10.94 -17.70 -21.58
C LEU A 121 -10.08 -17.38 -20.36
N TYR A 122 -10.66 -16.82 -19.31
CA TYR A 122 -9.96 -16.51 -18.06
C TYR A 122 -9.20 -17.73 -17.53
N ARG A 123 -9.89 -18.86 -17.39
CA ARG A 123 -9.27 -20.10 -16.89
C ARG A 123 -8.16 -20.64 -17.79
N GLU A 124 -8.31 -20.50 -19.09
CA GLU A 124 -7.29 -20.90 -20.06
C GLU A 124 -6.05 -20.04 -19.94
N LEU A 125 -6.20 -18.72 -19.84
CA LEU A 125 -5.10 -17.78 -19.69
C LEU A 125 -4.32 -18.00 -18.38
N ILE A 126 -5.01 -18.17 -17.27
CA ILE A 126 -4.34 -18.47 -15.99
C ILE A 126 -3.59 -19.81 -16.04
N ARG A 127 -4.14 -20.84 -16.67
CA ARG A 127 -3.44 -22.13 -16.87
C ARG A 127 -2.23 -22.04 -17.78
N SER A 128 -2.23 -21.12 -18.74
CA SER A 128 -1.10 -20.87 -19.62
C SER A 128 -0.01 -19.97 -19.02
N GLY A 129 -0.16 -19.56 -17.74
CA GLY A 129 0.88 -18.82 -17.02
C GLY A 129 0.66 -17.31 -16.95
N VAL A 130 -0.46 -16.79 -17.45
CA VAL A 130 -0.86 -15.40 -17.20
C VAL A 130 -1.12 -15.22 -15.72
N SER A 131 -0.55 -14.17 -15.13
CA SER A 131 -0.67 -13.92 -13.69
C SER A 131 -2.06 -13.43 -13.31
N GLU A 132 -2.71 -12.60 -14.17
CA GLU A 132 -4.08 -12.15 -13.97
C GLU A 132 -4.67 -11.61 -15.29
N TYR A 133 -5.99 -11.70 -15.42
CA TYR A 133 -6.77 -11.15 -16.54
C TYR A 133 -7.87 -10.24 -16.03
N LEU A 134 -7.81 -8.97 -16.42
CA LEU A 134 -8.77 -7.94 -16.07
C LEU A 134 -9.66 -7.58 -17.25
N VAL A 135 -10.95 -7.50 -17.00
CA VAL A 135 -11.93 -7.08 -18.03
C VAL A 135 -12.11 -5.56 -17.96
N LEU A 136 -11.90 -4.88 -19.07
CA LEU A 136 -12.18 -3.46 -19.23
C LEU A 136 -13.69 -3.21 -19.51
N PRO A 137 -14.28 -2.13 -19.01
CA PRO A 137 -13.62 -1.05 -18.26
C PRO A 137 -13.35 -1.42 -16.79
N THR A 138 -12.18 -1.05 -16.29
CA THR A 138 -11.79 -1.19 -14.89
C THR A 138 -11.39 0.16 -14.30
N THR A 139 -11.02 0.19 -13.02
CA THR A 139 -10.55 1.40 -12.35
C THR A 139 -9.04 1.32 -12.08
N SER A 140 -8.38 2.47 -11.91
CA SER A 140 -6.98 2.51 -11.46
C SER A 140 -6.79 1.76 -10.15
N GLN A 141 -7.74 1.86 -9.24
CA GLN A 141 -7.71 1.14 -7.97
C GLN A 141 -7.80 -0.37 -8.13
N GLY A 142 -8.57 -0.86 -9.11
CA GLY A 142 -8.64 -2.28 -9.46
C GLY A 142 -7.29 -2.82 -9.95
N ILE A 143 -6.62 -2.06 -10.84
CA ILE A 143 -5.28 -2.41 -11.34
C ILE A 143 -4.26 -2.43 -10.19
N VAL A 144 -4.26 -1.39 -9.33
CA VAL A 144 -3.35 -1.32 -8.17
C VAL A 144 -3.57 -2.48 -7.21
N SER A 145 -4.83 -2.88 -6.97
CA SER A 145 -5.13 -4.02 -6.08
C SER A 145 -4.50 -5.30 -6.60
N ILE A 146 -4.63 -5.59 -7.89
CA ILE A 146 -4.02 -6.77 -8.50
C ILE A 146 -2.49 -6.72 -8.47
N ILE A 147 -1.89 -5.58 -8.80
CA ILE A 147 -0.44 -5.43 -8.70
C ILE A 147 0.00 -5.69 -7.25
N THR A 148 -0.73 -5.15 -6.28
CA THR A 148 -0.43 -5.36 -4.86
C THR A 148 -0.54 -6.84 -4.48
N GLU A 149 -1.58 -7.55 -4.91
CA GLU A 149 -1.75 -8.99 -4.66
C GLU A 149 -0.63 -9.82 -5.30
N LEU A 150 -0.29 -9.52 -6.54
CA LEU A 150 0.76 -10.23 -7.26
C LEU A 150 2.14 -10.08 -6.60
N PHE A 151 2.46 -8.91 -6.06
CA PHE A 151 3.77 -8.63 -5.48
C PHE A 151 3.77 -8.54 -3.95
N ALA A 152 2.62 -8.74 -3.30
CA ALA A 152 2.59 -8.92 -1.86
C ALA A 152 3.36 -10.20 -1.52
N SER A 153 4.56 -10.06 -0.98
CA SER A 153 5.23 -11.22 -0.38
C SER A 153 4.34 -11.72 0.77
N GLU A 154 4.20 -13.03 0.92
CA GLU A 154 3.45 -13.65 2.04
C GLU A 154 3.97 -13.19 3.41
N ASN A 155 5.18 -12.65 3.46
CA ASN A 155 5.85 -12.11 4.65
C ASN A 155 5.90 -10.57 4.68
N ALA A 156 5.29 -9.86 3.74
CA ALA A 156 5.21 -8.40 3.86
C ALA A 156 4.24 -8.05 4.99
N ALA A 157 4.77 -7.49 6.06
CA ALA A 157 3.96 -6.93 7.13
C ALA A 157 2.93 -5.94 6.53
N PRO A 158 1.67 -5.99 6.96
CA PRO A 158 0.67 -5.04 6.50
C PRO A 158 1.15 -3.62 6.84
N ILE A 159 0.96 -2.68 5.89
CA ILE A 159 1.29 -1.28 6.15
C ILE A 159 0.36 -0.79 7.24
N GLY A 160 0.96 -0.25 8.30
CA GLY A 160 0.25 0.40 9.39
C GLY A 160 -0.59 1.57 8.89
N ARG A 161 -1.63 1.91 9.65
CA ARG A 161 -2.38 3.17 9.45
C ARG A 161 -1.67 4.27 10.22
N THR A 162 -1.31 5.35 9.55
CA THR A 162 -0.81 6.55 10.21
C THR A 162 -1.98 7.45 10.60
N ILE A 163 -2.03 7.87 11.85
CA ILE A 163 -3.03 8.79 12.40
C ILE A 163 -2.29 9.98 13.00
N GLY A 164 -2.50 11.16 12.43
CA GLY A 164 -1.93 12.40 12.94
C GLY A 164 -2.85 13.07 13.97
N PHE A 165 -2.26 13.51 15.09
CA PHE A 165 -2.94 14.30 16.11
C PHE A 165 -2.30 15.68 16.18
N ILE A 166 -3.07 16.72 15.94
CA ILE A 166 -2.61 18.10 16.03
C ILE A 166 -3.55 18.91 16.93
N GLY A 167 -2.99 19.68 17.85
CA GLY A 167 -3.74 20.56 18.71
C GLY A 167 -4.05 21.91 18.03
N ALA A 168 -5.28 22.37 18.09
CA ALA A 168 -5.66 23.69 17.59
C ALA A 168 -4.99 24.84 18.39
N LYS A 169 -4.54 24.56 19.61
CA LYS A 169 -3.80 25.47 20.50
C LYS A 169 -3.06 24.68 21.56
N GLY A 170 -2.06 25.28 22.20
CA GLY A 170 -1.40 24.71 23.37
C GLY A 170 -2.41 24.36 24.47
N GLY A 171 -2.21 23.20 25.12
CA GLY A 171 -3.11 22.68 26.15
C GLY A 171 -4.43 22.09 25.64
N ALA A 172 -4.61 21.90 24.33
CA ALA A 172 -5.81 21.27 23.76
C ALA A 172 -5.91 19.76 24.06
N GLY A 173 -4.86 19.14 24.59
CA GLY A 173 -4.84 17.72 24.95
C GLY A 173 -4.54 16.77 23.78
N ALA A 174 -3.99 17.25 22.67
CA ALA A 174 -3.70 16.42 21.50
C ALA A 174 -2.79 15.23 21.84
N SER A 175 -1.67 15.45 22.55
CA SER A 175 -0.76 14.37 22.99
C SER A 175 -1.46 13.40 23.92
N THR A 176 -2.24 13.88 24.89
CA THR A 176 -3.02 13.03 25.79
C THR A 176 -3.98 12.12 25.01
N ILE A 177 -4.68 12.66 24.02
CA ILE A 177 -5.59 11.87 23.17
C ILE A 177 -4.79 10.87 22.33
N ALA A 178 -3.70 11.30 21.69
CA ALA A 178 -2.86 10.43 20.87
C ALA A 178 -2.33 9.22 21.67
N HIS A 179 -1.76 9.46 22.85
CA HIS A 179 -1.21 8.42 23.71
C HIS A 179 -2.30 7.45 24.20
N ASN A 180 -3.47 7.95 24.61
CA ASN A 180 -4.57 7.10 25.04
C ASN A 180 -5.19 6.30 23.90
N VAL A 181 -5.30 6.86 22.70
CA VAL A 181 -5.78 6.13 21.52
C VAL A 181 -4.80 5.03 21.15
N ALA A 182 -3.49 5.32 21.08
CA ALA A 182 -2.46 4.33 20.82
C ALA A 182 -2.49 3.19 21.86
N TRP A 183 -2.59 3.54 23.14
CA TRP A 183 -2.74 2.57 24.21
C TRP A 183 -4.01 1.71 24.05
N ALA A 184 -5.15 2.32 23.74
CA ALA A 184 -6.40 1.60 23.55
C ALA A 184 -6.34 0.63 22.35
N ILE A 185 -5.73 1.03 21.23
CA ILE A 185 -5.51 0.17 20.08
C ILE A 185 -4.66 -1.05 20.47
N ALA A 186 -3.54 -0.82 21.14
CA ALA A 186 -2.65 -1.87 21.60
C ALA A 186 -3.32 -2.84 22.57
N GLN A 187 -4.06 -2.35 23.57
CA GLN A 187 -4.63 -3.18 24.60
C GLN A 187 -5.92 -3.88 24.19
N HIS A 188 -6.81 -3.20 23.44
CA HIS A 188 -8.11 -3.75 23.08
C HIS A 188 -8.11 -4.47 21.73
N LEU A 189 -7.37 -3.95 20.74
CA LEU A 189 -7.28 -4.55 19.41
C LEU A 189 -6.06 -5.46 19.24
N ARG A 190 -5.12 -5.45 20.19
CA ARG A 190 -3.86 -6.20 20.16
C ARG A 190 -3.06 -5.98 18.88
N GLN A 191 -3.09 -4.74 18.38
CA GLN A 191 -2.33 -4.33 17.21
C GLN A 191 -1.06 -3.61 17.66
N ASP A 192 0.05 -3.90 16.99
CA ASP A 192 1.29 -3.20 17.23
C ASP A 192 1.13 -1.73 16.84
N THR A 193 1.52 -0.84 17.74
CA THR A 193 1.32 0.60 17.63
C THR A 193 2.65 1.29 17.89
N LEU A 194 3.08 2.14 16.96
CA LEU A 194 4.23 3.02 17.14
C LEU A 194 3.73 4.45 17.36
N ILE A 195 4.16 5.05 18.47
CA ILE A 195 3.94 6.47 18.76
C ILE A 195 5.19 7.22 18.31
N ILE A 196 5.03 8.15 17.38
CA ILE A 196 6.10 9.03 16.92
C ILE A 196 5.82 10.44 17.45
N ASP A 197 6.68 10.93 18.32
CA ASP A 197 6.59 12.26 18.88
C ASP A 197 7.37 13.25 18.01
N LEU A 198 6.64 14.08 17.28
CA LEU A 198 7.20 15.09 16.37
C LEU A 198 7.36 16.46 17.02
N ASP A 199 6.97 16.62 18.29
CA ASP A 199 7.19 17.86 19.03
C ASP A 199 8.61 17.87 19.63
N LEU A 200 9.60 18.16 18.80
CA LEU A 200 11.01 18.05 19.18
C LEU A 200 11.39 18.81 20.44
N PRO A 201 10.91 20.08 20.64
CA PRO A 201 11.24 20.84 21.86
C PRO A 201 10.40 20.49 23.07
N PHE A 202 9.14 20.03 22.90
CA PHE A 202 8.19 19.88 24.01
C PHE A 202 7.53 18.50 24.07
N GLY A 203 8.05 17.51 23.33
CA GLY A 203 7.50 16.16 23.31
C GLY A 203 7.42 15.53 24.69
N THR A 204 6.31 14.88 24.98
CA THR A 204 6.04 14.27 26.30
C THR A 204 5.87 12.76 26.24
N ALA A 205 5.96 12.13 25.05
CA ALA A 205 5.72 10.71 24.92
C ALA A 205 6.63 9.86 25.83
N GLY A 206 7.92 10.20 25.93
CA GLY A 206 8.85 9.54 26.84
C GLY A 206 8.38 9.63 28.29
N LEU A 207 8.01 10.82 28.74
CA LEU A 207 7.54 11.06 30.13
C LEU A 207 6.22 10.32 30.42
N ASP A 208 5.26 10.39 29.52
CA ASP A 208 3.94 9.79 29.71
C ASP A 208 3.99 8.25 29.79
N PHE A 209 4.97 7.64 29.13
CA PHE A 209 5.20 6.20 29.18
C PHE A 209 6.37 5.78 30.09
N ASN A 210 6.90 6.71 30.89
CA ASN A 210 8.02 6.48 31.80
C ASN A 210 9.24 5.83 31.09
N GLN A 211 9.59 6.36 29.92
CA GLN A 211 10.72 5.94 29.09
C GLN A 211 11.68 7.10 28.90
N ASP A 212 12.98 6.81 28.97
CA ASP A 212 14.06 7.77 28.68
C ASP A 212 15.09 7.09 27.76
N PRO A 213 14.71 6.83 26.50
CA PRO A 213 15.61 6.15 25.58
C PRO A 213 16.74 7.07 25.15
N PRO A 214 17.98 6.53 24.95
CA PRO A 214 19.14 7.31 24.53
C PRO A 214 19.07 7.80 23.09
N HIS A 215 18.16 7.25 22.31
CA HIS A 215 17.93 7.58 20.90
C HIS A 215 16.45 7.84 20.65
N GLY A 216 16.15 8.62 19.60
CA GLY A 216 14.79 8.97 19.28
C GLY A 216 14.61 9.49 17.85
N ILE A 217 13.59 10.31 17.68
CA ILE A 217 13.21 10.85 16.36
C ILE A 217 14.32 11.67 15.71
N ILE A 218 15.11 12.40 16.48
CA ILE A 218 16.24 13.21 15.96
C ILE A 218 17.30 12.33 15.28
N ASP A 219 17.62 11.19 15.90
CA ASP A 219 18.58 10.25 15.32
C ASP A 219 18.03 9.62 14.03
N ALA A 220 16.72 9.39 13.97
CA ALA A 220 16.04 8.89 12.79
C ALA A 220 16.08 9.93 11.64
N ILE A 221 15.73 11.18 11.93
CA ILE A 221 15.70 12.29 10.97
C ILE A 221 17.12 12.59 10.46
N GLY A 222 18.09 12.74 11.36
CA GLY A 222 19.48 13.04 11.00
C GLY A 222 20.17 11.97 10.15
N ASN A 223 19.62 10.76 10.11
CA ASN A 223 20.07 9.65 9.27
C ASN A 223 19.05 9.25 8.18
N SER A 224 18.10 10.08 7.89
CA SER A 224 16.95 9.79 7.02
C SER A 224 17.33 9.13 5.68
N GLN A 225 18.43 9.56 5.04
CA GLN A 225 18.90 8.99 3.77
C GLN A 225 19.40 7.54 3.87
N LYS A 226 19.69 7.05 5.07
CA LYS A 226 20.22 5.70 5.34
C LYS A 226 19.31 4.86 6.23
N ILE A 227 18.20 5.45 6.67
CA ILE A 227 17.28 4.78 7.57
C ILE A 227 16.58 3.62 6.84
N ASP A 228 16.62 2.46 7.47
CA ASP A 228 15.89 1.27 7.09
C ASP A 228 15.04 0.78 8.26
N GLN A 229 14.21 -0.21 8.04
CA GLN A 229 13.35 -0.77 9.08
C GLN A 229 14.14 -1.28 10.28
N THR A 230 15.30 -1.92 10.05
CA THR A 230 16.15 -2.44 11.12
C THR A 230 16.74 -1.31 11.98
N MET A 231 17.12 -0.21 11.36
CA MET A 231 17.61 0.97 12.07
C MET A 231 16.48 1.63 12.86
N LEU A 232 15.29 1.78 12.25
CA LEU A 232 14.12 2.33 12.93
C LEU A 232 13.76 1.51 14.17
N GLU A 233 13.72 0.17 14.06
CA GLU A 233 13.48 -0.72 15.20
C GLU A 233 14.49 -0.53 16.35
N ARG A 234 15.76 -0.23 16.05
CA ARG A 234 16.79 0.07 17.07
C ARG A 234 16.61 1.42 17.73
N LEU A 235 16.03 2.38 17.05
CA LEU A 235 15.75 3.72 17.56
C LEU A 235 14.46 3.78 18.37
N THR A 236 13.59 2.79 18.21
CA THR A 236 12.34 2.70 18.97
C THR A 236 12.56 2.05 20.33
N SER A 237 11.87 2.53 21.34
CA SER A 237 11.80 1.92 22.66
C SER A 237 10.47 1.22 22.88
N LYS A 238 10.48 0.04 23.47
CA LYS A 238 9.26 -0.71 23.80
C LYS A 238 8.71 -0.23 25.14
N ALA A 239 7.56 0.45 25.10
CA ALA A 239 6.92 0.99 26.31
C ALA A 239 5.98 -0.02 26.99
N ALA A 240 5.30 -0.84 26.22
CA ALA A 240 4.40 -1.88 26.69
C ALA A 240 4.21 -2.98 25.64
N ASN A 241 3.38 -3.99 25.96
CA ASN A 241 2.97 -4.96 24.93
C ASN A 241 2.21 -4.23 23.81
N HIS A 242 2.66 -4.41 22.58
CA HIS A 242 2.10 -3.76 21.39
C HIS A 242 2.23 -2.22 21.36
N VAL A 243 3.07 -1.60 22.22
CA VAL A 243 3.34 -0.16 22.18
C VAL A 243 4.83 0.08 22.09
N SER A 244 5.26 0.74 21.04
CA SER A 244 6.62 1.23 20.82
C SER A 244 6.60 2.75 20.67
N LEU A 245 7.71 3.39 21.04
CA LEU A 245 7.88 4.84 21.02
C LEU A 245 9.09 5.22 20.17
N LEU A 246 8.95 6.25 19.38
CA LEU A 246 10.03 7.03 18.81
C LEU A 246 9.93 8.44 19.41
N THR A 247 10.68 8.67 20.47
CA THR A 247 10.52 9.85 21.35
C THR A 247 11.22 11.07 20.81
N ALA A 248 10.65 12.26 21.10
CA ALA A 248 11.36 13.52 21.00
C ALA A 248 12.26 13.73 22.23
N PRO A 249 13.43 14.38 22.08
CA PRO A 249 14.38 14.55 23.18
C PRO A 249 13.96 15.61 24.20
N ALA A 250 12.90 16.38 23.94
CA ALA A 250 12.43 17.50 24.76
C ALA A 250 13.56 18.51 25.13
N MET A 251 14.44 18.81 24.18
CA MET A 251 15.58 19.72 24.34
C MET A 251 15.24 21.13 23.90
N LEU A 252 15.39 22.11 24.79
CA LEU A 252 15.15 23.53 24.53
C LEU A 252 16.43 24.32 24.15
N ASP A 253 17.58 23.72 24.31
CA ASP A 253 18.89 24.34 24.11
C ASP A 253 19.41 24.25 22.66
N ARG A 254 18.68 23.57 21.78
CA ARG A 254 19.01 23.38 20.37
C ARG A 254 17.92 23.88 19.47
N ALA A 255 18.33 24.58 18.41
CA ALA A 255 17.46 24.81 17.26
C ALA A 255 17.56 23.59 16.33
N PHE A 256 16.41 23.05 15.97
CA PHE A 256 16.33 21.95 15.01
C PHE A 256 15.93 22.53 13.64
N ASP A 257 16.82 22.38 12.67
CA ASP A 257 16.62 22.84 11.30
C ASP A 257 16.64 21.60 10.39
N PHE A 258 15.50 20.92 10.34
CA PHE A 258 15.30 19.73 9.51
C PHE A 258 14.38 20.04 8.34
N GLU A 259 14.67 19.45 7.19
CA GLU A 259 13.84 19.56 6.01
C GLU A 259 12.61 18.64 6.09
N GLU A 260 11.51 19.04 5.46
CA GLU A 260 10.27 18.23 5.39
C GLU A 260 10.52 16.79 4.89
N ARG A 261 11.39 16.64 3.90
CA ARG A 261 11.78 15.34 3.32
C ARG A 261 12.36 14.36 4.34
N GLU A 262 13.05 14.85 5.35
CA GLU A 262 13.67 13.99 6.36
C GLU A 262 12.62 13.36 7.26
N PHE A 263 11.54 14.09 7.56
CA PHE A 263 10.38 13.55 8.28
C PHE A 263 9.59 12.56 7.41
N GLU A 264 9.36 12.89 6.13
CA GLU A 264 8.67 11.99 5.20
C GLU A 264 9.33 10.62 5.13
N GLN A 265 10.66 10.58 5.00
CA GLN A 265 11.41 9.32 4.92
C GLN A 265 11.25 8.46 6.17
N VAL A 266 11.26 9.06 7.35
CA VAL A 266 11.04 8.33 8.62
C VAL A 266 9.60 7.80 8.69
N LEU A 267 8.60 8.61 8.31
CA LEU A 267 7.20 8.22 8.32
C LEU A 267 6.85 7.16 7.26
N GLU A 268 7.59 7.11 6.14
CA GLU A 268 7.39 6.09 5.11
C GLU A 268 7.85 4.70 5.52
N ILE A 269 8.85 4.63 6.41
CA ILE A 269 9.46 3.37 6.86
C ILE A 269 8.75 2.85 8.12
N SER A 270 8.11 3.74 8.89
CA SER A 270 7.38 3.40 10.11
C SER A 270 5.96 2.95 9.82
#